data_51b1f2bec220abb6407c27b6b087a73d
#
_entry.id   51b1f2bec220abb6407c27b6b087a73d
#
_cell.length_a   1.000
_cell.length_b   1.000
_cell.length_c   1.000
_cell.angle_alpha   90.00
_cell.angle_beta   90.00
_cell.angle_gamma   90.00
#
_symmetry.space_group_name_H-M   'P 1'
#
loop_
_entity.id
_entity.type
_entity.pdbx_description
1 polymer ?
#
loop_
_entity_poly.entity_id
_entity_poly.type
_entity_poly.pdbx_seq_one_letter_code
_entity_poly.pdbx_strand_id
1 'polypeptide(L)'
;SDTALRTADSGYLTRRLVDVSQDLIIRETDCSAGKQIPGMYVYSFVNNRATNSSDAKEDILEPLQERITGRYLAEDIVDPATGEVIVEANHLVTPKRAEAIIKTGVDKVKIRTILTCRSHIGVCAKCYGTNMATGQTVQVGEAVGIIAAQSIGEPGTQLTMRTFHTGGVAGDNITQGLPRVEELFEARKPKMLAVLAEFGGTVSIVKTEKKTEIVITDDEGNSKAYPLSKDTREKVVEGQVVAKGEEITEGSENPHDIVRILGVRAVQDYLLREVQKVYRIQGVDINDKHIELIVRQMLKKIVVDEAGDSKFLPGSQVDTIEFQEVNEKLEEEGKTPATGTPIILGITKASLASTSFMSAASFQETTKVLTDAAINGKIDPLIGLKENVIIGKLIPAGTGMKRYQDIKISSTDNYIEEDEDESGEDELVSVSYTHLRAHETSQD
;
A
#
# COMPACT_ATOMS: atom_id res chain seq x y z
N SER A 1 19.94 -11.49 24.13
CA SER A 1 18.48 -11.70 24.31
C SER A 1 17.67 -10.65 23.54
N ASP A 2 18.10 -9.39 23.53
CA ASP A 2 17.37 -8.28 22.89
C ASP A 2 17.26 -8.44 21.36
N THR A 3 18.31 -8.91 20.71
CA THR A 3 18.29 -9.20 19.25
C THR A 3 17.27 -10.27 18.90
N ALA A 4 17.14 -11.32 19.72
CA ALA A 4 16.19 -12.39 19.48
C ALA A 4 14.72 -11.89 19.61
N LEU A 5 14.43 -11.03 20.59
CA LEU A 5 13.10 -10.44 20.77
C LEU A 5 12.74 -9.55 19.57
N ARG A 6 13.65 -8.73 19.12
CA ARG A 6 13.43 -7.81 17.97
C ARG A 6 13.27 -8.56 16.65
N THR A 7 13.95 -9.69 16.47
CA THR A 7 13.73 -10.58 15.32
C THR A 7 12.30 -11.13 15.33
N ALA A 8 11.78 -11.47 16.50
CA ALA A 8 10.39 -11.89 16.65
C ALA A 8 9.40 -10.78 16.28
N ASP A 9 9.68 -9.53 16.69
CA ASP A 9 8.84 -8.36 16.34
C ASP A 9 8.81 -8.12 14.82
N SER A 10 9.96 -8.21 14.14
CA SER A 10 10.05 -8.13 12.68
C SER A 10 9.25 -9.25 11.99
N GLY A 11 9.37 -10.49 12.49
CA GLY A 11 8.61 -11.62 11.99
C GLY A 11 7.09 -11.45 12.19
N TYR A 12 6.69 -10.90 13.32
CA TYR A 12 5.28 -10.61 13.60
C TYR A 12 4.72 -9.48 12.72
N LEU A 13 5.51 -8.43 12.45
CA LEU A 13 5.11 -7.39 11.49
C LEU A 13 4.92 -8.00 10.09
N THR A 14 5.87 -8.80 9.62
CA THR A 14 5.80 -9.48 8.31
C THR A 14 4.54 -10.34 8.20
N ARG A 15 4.20 -11.11 9.23
CA ARG A 15 2.98 -11.92 9.28
C ARG A 15 1.74 -11.04 9.12
N ARG A 16 1.63 -9.93 9.85
CA ARG A 16 0.48 -9.00 9.73
C ARG A 16 0.38 -8.38 8.34
N LEU A 17 1.51 -8.03 7.72
CA LEU A 17 1.56 -7.53 6.35
C LEU A 17 1.07 -8.58 5.35
N VAL A 18 1.47 -9.84 5.50
CA VAL A 18 0.98 -10.95 4.67
C VAL A 18 -0.53 -11.12 4.84
N ASP A 19 -1.04 -11.09 6.07
CA ASP A 19 -2.47 -11.28 6.34
C ASP A 19 -3.34 -10.18 5.72
N VAL A 20 -2.88 -8.92 5.68
CA VAL A 20 -3.63 -7.81 5.08
C VAL A 20 -3.57 -7.80 3.56
N SER A 21 -2.51 -8.35 2.95
CA SER A 21 -2.26 -8.23 1.50
C SER A 21 -2.39 -9.53 0.71
N GLN A 22 -2.72 -10.64 1.34
CA GLN A 22 -2.74 -11.97 0.71
C GLN A 22 -3.79 -12.12 -0.41
N ASP A 23 -4.81 -11.28 -0.45
CA ASP A 23 -5.86 -11.24 -1.48
C ASP A 23 -5.45 -10.42 -2.72
N LEU A 24 -4.33 -9.65 -2.62
CA LEU A 24 -3.83 -8.82 -3.70
C LEU A 24 -3.04 -9.64 -4.73
N ILE A 25 -3.73 -10.03 -5.79
CA ILE A 25 -3.21 -10.78 -6.93
C ILE A 25 -3.45 -9.98 -8.19
N ILE A 26 -2.58 -10.08 -9.18
CA ILE A 26 -2.85 -9.50 -10.50
C ILE A 26 -3.96 -10.29 -11.18
N ARG A 27 -5.13 -9.68 -11.36
CA ARG A 27 -6.32 -10.34 -11.92
C ARG A 27 -6.57 -10.01 -13.38
N GLU A 28 -6.23 -8.83 -13.81
CA GLU A 28 -6.51 -8.31 -15.16
C GLU A 28 -5.31 -7.54 -15.71
N THR A 29 -5.29 -7.32 -17.01
CA THR A 29 -4.21 -6.58 -17.66
C THR A 29 -4.38 -5.08 -17.52
N ASP A 30 -5.59 -4.56 -17.66
CA ASP A 30 -5.88 -3.13 -17.64
C ASP A 30 -7.26 -2.82 -17.04
N CYS A 31 -7.31 -2.03 -15.98
CA CYS A 31 -8.54 -1.61 -15.30
C CYS A 31 -9.22 -0.39 -15.97
N SER A 32 -8.60 0.23 -16.98
CA SER A 32 -9.18 1.41 -17.63
C SER A 32 -10.33 1.07 -18.59
N ALA A 33 -10.31 -0.13 -19.21
CA ALA A 33 -11.37 -0.65 -20.08
C ALA A 33 -11.97 0.38 -21.05
N GLY A 34 -11.12 1.26 -21.64
CA GLY A 34 -11.55 2.35 -22.52
C GLY A 34 -12.07 3.62 -21.83
N LYS A 35 -12.15 3.64 -20.49
CA LYS A 35 -12.43 4.84 -19.71
C LYS A 35 -11.14 5.66 -19.49
N GLN A 36 -11.27 6.83 -18.88
CA GLN A 36 -10.14 7.66 -18.50
C GLN A 36 -9.10 6.85 -17.71
N ILE A 37 -7.82 6.97 -18.10
CA ILE A 37 -6.71 6.27 -17.45
C ILE A 37 -6.55 6.79 -16.01
N PRO A 38 -6.63 5.92 -14.99
CA PRO A 38 -6.41 6.34 -13.62
C PRO A 38 -4.93 6.67 -13.40
N GLY A 39 -4.64 7.74 -12.68
CA GLY A 39 -3.26 8.12 -12.42
C GLY A 39 -3.14 9.17 -11.35
N MET A 40 -1.91 9.35 -10.88
CA MET A 40 -1.58 10.31 -9.86
C MET A 40 -0.24 10.98 -10.16
N TYR A 41 -0.12 12.27 -9.79
CA TYR A 41 1.13 13.00 -9.89
C TYR A 41 2.12 12.51 -8.84
N VAL A 42 3.35 12.29 -9.28
CA VAL A 42 4.49 11.87 -8.46
C VAL A 42 5.61 12.89 -8.63
N TYR A 43 6.31 13.19 -7.56
CA TYR A 43 7.42 14.14 -7.47
C TYR A 43 8.54 13.55 -6.61
N SER A 44 9.72 14.16 -6.61
CA SER A 44 10.83 13.76 -5.73
C SER A 44 10.45 13.95 -4.27
N PHE A 45 10.75 12.98 -3.41
CA PHE A 45 10.63 13.20 -1.97
C PHE A 45 11.85 13.92 -1.43
N VAL A 46 11.63 15.04 -0.77
CA VAL A 46 12.66 15.86 -0.12
C VAL A 46 12.54 15.73 1.39
N ASN A 47 13.68 15.63 2.06
CA ASN A 47 13.73 15.58 3.51
C ASN A 47 13.68 17.03 4.05
N ASN A 48 12.50 17.51 4.47
CA ASN A 48 12.28 18.83 5.04
C ASN A 48 12.92 18.95 6.44
N ARG A 49 14.22 18.76 6.56
CA ARG A 49 14.96 19.30 7.70
C ARG A 49 15.23 20.77 7.40
N ALA A 50 14.43 21.65 8.00
CA ALA A 50 14.68 23.08 7.97
C ALA A 50 16.10 23.37 8.53
N THR A 51 17.06 23.42 7.66
CA THR A 51 18.33 24.07 7.96
C THR A 51 18.19 25.52 7.51
N ASN A 52 18.22 26.45 8.45
CA ASN A 52 18.24 27.89 8.23
C ASN A 52 19.54 28.37 7.53
N SER A 53 20.12 27.57 6.63
CA SER A 53 21.29 27.92 5.88
C SER A 53 20.94 28.02 4.39
N SER A 54 21.24 29.17 3.82
CA SER A 54 21.04 29.53 2.41
C SER A 54 21.80 28.65 1.39
N ASP A 55 22.56 27.65 1.85
CA ASP A 55 23.35 26.72 1.04
C ASP A 55 22.88 25.25 1.13
N ALA A 56 21.66 25.01 1.66
CA ALA A 56 21.14 23.66 1.75
C ALA A 56 20.82 23.14 0.35
N LYS A 57 21.69 22.28 -0.19
CA LYS A 57 21.31 21.35 -1.24
C LYS A 57 20.08 20.60 -0.72
N GLU A 58 18.99 20.62 -1.47
CA GLU A 58 17.80 19.82 -1.16
C GLU A 58 18.25 18.38 -0.91
N ASP A 59 18.06 17.92 0.31
CA ASP A 59 18.37 16.54 0.70
C ASP A 59 17.27 15.65 0.12
N ILE A 60 17.49 15.17 -1.11
CA ILE A 60 16.52 14.34 -1.83
C ILE A 60 16.51 12.96 -1.20
N LEU A 61 15.41 12.62 -0.56
CA LEU A 61 15.17 11.31 0.03
C LEU A 61 14.99 10.24 -1.05
N GLU A 62 14.17 10.54 -2.07
CA GLU A 62 13.91 9.67 -3.19
C GLU A 62 13.76 10.48 -4.49
N PRO A 63 14.63 10.25 -5.47
CA PRO A 63 14.59 10.98 -6.74
C PRO A 63 13.40 10.54 -7.59
N LEU A 64 12.84 11.49 -8.36
CA LEU A 64 11.71 11.23 -9.26
C LEU A 64 12.01 10.08 -10.25
N GLN A 65 13.25 9.97 -10.71
CA GLN A 65 13.68 8.91 -11.65
C GLN A 65 13.38 7.51 -11.10
N GLU A 66 13.69 7.23 -9.83
CA GLU A 66 13.44 5.93 -9.21
C GLU A 66 11.93 5.66 -9.09
N ARG A 67 11.16 6.67 -8.70
CA ARG A 67 9.72 6.56 -8.50
C ARG A 67 8.93 6.29 -9.78
N ILE A 68 9.38 6.83 -10.94
CA ILE A 68 8.70 6.63 -12.22
C ILE A 68 9.17 5.39 -12.97
N THR A 69 10.39 4.91 -12.70
CA THR A 69 10.95 3.74 -13.40
C THR A 69 10.10 2.49 -13.16
N GLY A 70 9.77 1.79 -14.25
CA GLY A 70 8.93 0.58 -14.19
C GLY A 70 7.45 0.83 -13.94
N ARG A 71 6.97 2.07 -14.09
CA ARG A 71 5.55 2.44 -14.04
C ARG A 71 5.00 2.75 -15.43
N TYR A 72 3.70 2.71 -15.58
CA TYR A 72 3.01 3.18 -16.78
C TYR A 72 2.59 4.63 -16.60
N LEU A 73 2.71 5.43 -17.66
CA LEU A 73 2.24 6.83 -17.66
C LEU A 73 0.71 6.89 -17.73
N ALA A 74 0.14 7.89 -17.08
CA ALA A 74 -1.29 8.18 -17.16
C ALA A 74 -1.60 9.31 -18.15
N GLU A 75 -0.61 10.15 -18.45
CA GLU A 75 -0.67 11.26 -19.41
C GLU A 75 0.57 11.27 -20.29
N ASP A 76 0.48 11.90 -21.47
CA ASP A 76 1.61 12.15 -22.34
C ASP A 76 2.61 13.10 -21.67
N ILE A 77 3.87 12.78 -21.75
CA ILE A 77 4.93 13.67 -21.28
C ILE A 77 5.46 14.45 -22.48
N VAL A 78 5.29 15.75 -22.40
CA VAL A 78 5.72 16.71 -23.41
C VAL A 78 6.93 17.47 -22.90
N ASP A 79 7.94 17.63 -23.73
CA ASP A 79 9.08 18.49 -23.42
C ASP A 79 8.62 19.96 -23.36
N PRO A 80 8.78 20.65 -22.22
CA PRO A 80 8.34 22.03 -22.09
C PRO A 80 9.08 23.01 -23.02
N ALA A 81 10.27 22.64 -23.51
CA ALA A 81 11.10 23.47 -24.37
C ALA A 81 10.77 23.29 -25.86
N THR A 82 10.53 22.06 -26.30
CA THR A 82 10.30 21.73 -27.72
C THR A 82 8.86 21.49 -28.09
N GLY A 83 8.00 21.15 -27.11
CA GLY A 83 6.61 20.76 -27.35
C GLY A 83 6.45 19.35 -27.94
N GLU A 84 7.52 18.57 -28.06
CA GLU A 84 7.48 17.20 -28.56
C GLU A 84 7.07 16.22 -27.47
N VAL A 85 6.30 15.19 -27.84
CA VAL A 85 5.91 14.10 -26.91
C VAL A 85 7.09 13.15 -26.76
N ILE A 86 7.65 13.08 -25.54
CA ILE A 86 8.77 12.21 -25.21
C ILE A 86 8.31 10.76 -25.00
N VAL A 87 7.22 10.61 -24.24
CA VAL A 87 6.59 9.31 -23.98
C VAL A 87 5.09 9.49 -23.93
N GLU A 88 4.38 8.67 -24.68
CA GLU A 88 2.91 8.68 -24.73
C GLU A 88 2.29 8.05 -23.46
N ALA A 89 1.05 8.41 -23.20
CA ALA A 89 0.23 7.81 -22.14
C ALA A 89 0.12 6.29 -22.31
N ASN A 90 -0.06 5.60 -21.19
CA ASN A 90 -0.21 4.13 -21.13
C ASN A 90 1.01 3.34 -21.65
N HIS A 91 2.17 3.99 -21.76
CA HIS A 91 3.46 3.34 -22.06
C HIS A 91 4.29 3.15 -20.81
N LEU A 92 5.09 2.06 -20.82
CA LEU A 92 6.00 1.71 -19.73
C LEU A 92 7.21 2.65 -19.71
N VAL A 93 7.53 3.20 -18.56
CA VAL A 93 8.74 3.99 -18.32
C VAL A 93 9.91 3.05 -18.02
N THR A 94 10.73 2.82 -19.04
CA THR A 94 12.01 2.11 -18.89
C THR A 94 13.08 3.04 -18.28
N PRO A 95 14.21 2.54 -17.73
CA PRO A 95 15.28 3.37 -17.20
C PRO A 95 15.76 4.45 -18.19
N LYS A 96 15.90 4.11 -19.48
CA LYS A 96 16.29 5.06 -20.53
C LYS A 96 15.25 6.17 -20.74
N ARG A 97 13.95 5.82 -20.71
CA ARG A 97 12.87 6.81 -20.81
C ARG A 97 12.80 7.70 -19.57
N ALA A 98 13.04 7.12 -18.37
CA ALA A 98 13.12 7.90 -17.13
C ALA A 98 14.24 8.95 -17.19
N GLU A 99 15.43 8.59 -17.65
CA GLU A 99 16.52 9.54 -17.85
C GLU A 99 16.16 10.65 -18.86
N ALA A 100 15.48 10.31 -19.95
CA ALA A 100 15.02 11.29 -20.92
C ALA A 100 14.01 12.28 -20.31
N ILE A 101 13.06 11.79 -19.50
CA ILE A 101 12.09 12.62 -18.79
C ILE A 101 12.78 13.57 -17.80
N ILE A 102 13.73 13.09 -17.02
CA ILE A 102 14.43 13.93 -16.04
C ILE A 102 15.27 15.02 -16.72
N LYS A 103 15.89 14.73 -17.89
CA LYS A 103 16.67 15.72 -18.64
C LYS A 103 15.86 16.91 -19.12
N THR A 104 14.54 16.79 -19.26
CA THR A 104 13.65 17.90 -19.65
C THR A 104 13.29 18.83 -18.50
N GLY A 105 13.72 18.53 -17.27
CA GLY A 105 13.47 19.37 -16.09
C GLY A 105 12.03 19.34 -15.58
N VAL A 106 11.29 18.26 -15.85
CA VAL A 106 9.90 18.09 -15.35
C VAL A 106 9.96 17.68 -13.87
N ASP A 107 9.32 18.47 -12.99
CA ASP A 107 9.30 18.24 -11.54
C ASP A 107 8.27 17.21 -11.09
N LYS A 108 7.21 17.01 -11.86
CA LYS A 108 6.11 16.09 -11.54
C LYS A 108 5.62 15.34 -12.76
N VAL A 109 5.34 14.05 -12.59
CA VAL A 109 4.87 13.16 -13.65
C VAL A 109 3.62 12.44 -13.19
N LYS A 110 2.60 12.34 -14.07
CA LYS A 110 1.40 11.57 -13.76
C LYS A 110 1.57 10.13 -14.20
N ILE A 111 1.64 9.23 -13.24
CA ILE A 111 1.81 7.80 -13.45
C ILE A 111 0.60 7.00 -13.00
N ARG A 112 0.45 5.81 -13.55
CA ARG A 112 -0.50 4.81 -13.05
C ARG A 112 0.06 4.19 -11.77
N THR A 113 -0.75 4.15 -10.73
CA THR A 113 -0.36 3.58 -9.43
C THR A 113 -1.38 2.57 -8.95
N ILE A 114 -0.96 1.76 -8.00
CA ILE A 114 -1.80 0.79 -7.33
C ILE A 114 -2.93 1.50 -6.54
N LEU A 115 -2.62 2.67 -5.98
CA LEU A 115 -3.56 3.46 -5.17
C LEU A 115 -4.78 3.96 -5.96
N THR A 116 -4.61 4.21 -7.27
CA THR A 116 -5.68 4.66 -8.17
C THR A 116 -6.30 3.55 -9.02
N CYS A 117 -5.86 2.30 -8.84
CA CYS A 117 -6.37 1.16 -9.59
C CYS A 117 -7.84 0.90 -9.29
N ARG A 118 -8.66 0.78 -10.34
CA ARG A 118 -10.11 0.55 -10.27
C ARG A 118 -10.51 -0.93 -10.26
N SER A 119 -9.53 -1.84 -10.21
CA SER A 119 -9.81 -3.28 -10.12
C SER A 119 -10.53 -3.62 -8.82
N HIS A 120 -11.66 -4.31 -8.89
CA HIS A 120 -12.47 -4.70 -7.74
C HIS A 120 -11.73 -5.68 -6.84
N ILE A 121 -11.10 -6.67 -7.45
CA ILE A 121 -10.41 -7.75 -6.77
C ILE A 121 -8.95 -7.73 -7.21
N GLY A 122 -8.05 -7.48 -6.27
CA GLY A 122 -6.64 -7.41 -6.58
C GLY A 122 -6.22 -6.12 -7.28
N VAL A 123 -5.31 -6.21 -8.24
CA VAL A 123 -4.70 -5.09 -8.97
C VAL A 123 -4.54 -5.45 -10.44
N CYS A 124 -4.61 -4.49 -11.35
CA CYS A 124 -4.30 -4.73 -12.76
C CYS A 124 -2.79 -4.62 -13.05
N ALA A 125 -2.34 -5.32 -14.11
CA ALA A 125 -0.92 -5.37 -14.48
C ALA A 125 -0.34 -3.98 -14.82
N LYS A 126 -1.08 -3.13 -15.52
CA LYS A 126 -0.61 -1.80 -15.90
C LYS A 126 -0.46 -0.85 -14.69
N CYS A 127 -1.36 -0.91 -13.71
CA CYS A 127 -1.24 -0.09 -12.49
C CYS A 127 -0.09 -0.56 -11.58
N TYR A 128 0.22 -1.85 -11.59
CA TYR A 128 1.38 -2.39 -10.90
C TYR A 128 2.68 -2.08 -11.65
N GLY A 129 2.70 -2.24 -12.98
CA GLY A 129 3.86 -2.00 -13.83
C GLY A 129 4.78 -3.22 -13.98
N THR A 130 6.10 -3.02 -13.83
CA THR A 130 7.08 -4.08 -14.00
C THR A 130 7.20 -4.99 -12.79
N ASN A 131 7.47 -6.26 -13.04
CA ASN A 131 7.98 -7.18 -12.04
C ASN A 131 9.46 -6.85 -11.78
N MET A 132 9.82 -6.69 -10.51
CA MET A 132 11.16 -6.24 -10.11
C MET A 132 12.24 -7.30 -10.39
N ALA A 133 11.89 -8.58 -10.44
CA ALA A 133 12.84 -9.65 -10.69
C ALA A 133 13.19 -9.81 -12.18
N THR A 134 12.19 -9.64 -13.06
CA THR A 134 12.37 -9.87 -14.51
C THR A 134 12.54 -8.57 -15.32
N GLY A 135 12.16 -7.43 -14.76
CA GLY A 135 12.13 -6.14 -15.46
C GLY A 135 11.05 -6.03 -16.55
N GLN A 136 10.22 -7.07 -16.71
CA GLN A 136 9.11 -7.10 -17.66
C GLN A 136 7.80 -6.72 -16.98
N THR A 137 6.77 -6.42 -17.77
CA THR A 137 5.42 -6.21 -17.23
C THR A 137 4.96 -7.43 -16.43
N VAL A 138 4.39 -7.20 -15.25
CA VAL A 138 3.87 -8.26 -14.38
C VAL A 138 2.81 -9.10 -15.10
N GLN A 139 2.83 -10.41 -14.87
CA GLN A 139 1.85 -11.32 -15.47
C GLN A 139 0.60 -11.45 -14.59
N VAL A 140 -0.53 -11.72 -15.25
CA VAL A 140 -1.78 -12.04 -14.53
C VAL A 140 -1.59 -13.34 -13.75
N GLY A 141 -2.00 -13.34 -12.48
CA GLY A 141 -1.84 -14.48 -11.56
C GLY A 141 -0.68 -14.33 -10.58
N GLU A 142 0.11 -13.27 -10.66
CA GLU A 142 1.18 -13.03 -9.70
C GLU A 142 0.65 -12.51 -8.36
N ALA A 143 1.08 -13.13 -7.27
CA ALA A 143 0.64 -12.78 -5.91
C ALA A 143 1.49 -11.61 -5.36
N VAL A 144 1.24 -10.42 -5.87
CA VAL A 144 2.02 -9.21 -5.56
C VAL A 144 1.92 -8.75 -4.10
N GLY A 145 0.81 -9.07 -3.42
CA GLY A 145 0.62 -8.75 -2.01
C GLY A 145 1.61 -9.51 -1.11
N ILE A 146 1.82 -10.79 -1.36
CA ILE A 146 2.82 -11.60 -0.62
C ILE A 146 4.23 -11.08 -0.89
N ILE A 147 4.55 -10.77 -2.15
CA ILE A 147 5.85 -10.20 -2.54
C ILE A 147 6.08 -8.88 -1.80
N ALA A 148 5.08 -8.00 -1.74
CA ALA A 148 5.18 -6.73 -1.02
C ALA A 148 5.43 -6.93 0.48
N ALA A 149 4.66 -7.80 1.13
CA ALA A 149 4.82 -8.09 2.56
C ALA A 149 6.22 -8.65 2.88
N GLN A 150 6.75 -9.53 2.05
CA GLN A 150 8.09 -10.11 2.19
C GLN A 150 9.16 -9.05 1.93
N SER A 151 9.02 -8.21 0.92
CA SER A 151 9.99 -7.15 0.56
C SER A 151 10.08 -6.07 1.63
N ILE A 152 8.99 -5.78 2.35
CA ILE A 152 8.98 -4.85 3.49
C ILE A 152 9.51 -5.54 4.76
N GLY A 153 9.19 -6.83 4.97
CA GLY A 153 9.50 -7.57 6.18
C GLY A 153 10.95 -8.07 6.25
N GLU A 154 11.53 -8.48 5.13
CA GLU A 154 12.90 -9.00 5.10
C GLU A 154 13.92 -7.99 5.67
N PRO A 155 13.97 -6.72 5.23
CA PRO A 155 14.89 -5.76 5.81
C PRO A 155 14.53 -5.34 7.24
N GLY A 156 13.33 -5.65 7.72
CA GLY A 156 12.89 -5.36 9.09
C GLY A 156 13.84 -5.92 10.16
N THR A 157 14.40 -7.09 9.92
CA THR A 157 15.40 -7.70 10.81
C THR A 157 16.70 -6.88 10.85
N GLN A 158 17.14 -6.32 9.72
CA GLN A 158 18.31 -5.45 9.65
C GLN A 158 18.08 -4.10 10.36
N LEU A 159 16.87 -3.54 10.23
CA LEU A 159 16.44 -2.35 10.95
C LEU A 159 16.55 -2.52 12.48
N THR A 160 16.20 -3.69 13.00
CA THR A 160 16.31 -3.98 14.45
C THR A 160 17.76 -4.07 14.92
N MET A 161 18.67 -4.59 14.09
CA MET A 161 20.09 -4.75 14.46
C MET A 161 20.85 -3.42 14.46
N ARG A 162 20.56 -2.53 13.50
CA ARG A 162 21.32 -1.26 13.33
C ARG A 162 20.92 -0.15 14.30
N THR A 163 19.71 -0.16 14.88
CA THR A 163 19.30 0.85 15.87
C THR A 163 20.13 0.84 17.15
N PHE A 164 20.94 -0.20 17.41
CA PHE A 164 21.87 -0.27 18.53
C PHE A 164 23.11 0.65 18.39
N HIS A 165 23.48 1.01 17.17
CA HIS A 165 24.74 1.75 16.93
C HIS A 165 24.54 3.26 16.82
N THR A 166 23.31 3.74 16.74
CA THR A 166 22.97 5.17 16.58
C THR A 166 22.44 5.78 17.88
N GLY A 167 22.90 5.32 19.03
CA GLY A 167 22.58 5.87 20.34
C GLY A 167 23.25 7.22 20.56
N GLY A 168 22.80 8.25 19.87
CA GLY A 168 23.31 9.61 20.04
C GLY A 168 22.24 10.62 19.63
N VAL A 169 21.69 11.33 20.65
CA VAL A 169 20.99 12.62 20.53
C VAL A 169 19.79 12.63 19.55
N ALA A 170 18.87 11.71 19.72
CA ALA A 170 17.49 11.93 19.31
C ALA A 170 16.68 12.34 20.54
N GLY A 171 15.86 13.36 20.47
CA GLY A 171 14.99 13.74 21.58
C GLY A 171 14.22 12.49 22.06
N ASP A 172 14.18 12.28 23.36
CA ASP A 172 13.79 11.04 24.06
C ASP A 172 12.38 10.48 23.71
N ASN A 173 11.61 11.14 22.82
CA ASN A 173 10.21 10.84 22.56
C ASN A 173 9.84 10.49 21.11
N ILE A 174 10.82 10.46 20.18
CA ILE A 174 10.55 10.13 18.77
C ILE A 174 10.87 8.66 18.51
N THR A 175 9.85 7.87 18.16
CA THR A 175 10.02 6.46 17.75
C THR A 175 10.81 6.36 16.44
N GLN A 176 11.85 5.53 16.41
CA GLN A 176 12.74 5.32 15.27
C GLN A 176 12.83 3.84 14.87
N GLY A 177 13.22 3.59 13.64
CA GLY A 177 13.42 2.23 13.14
C GLY A 177 12.11 1.43 13.01
N LEU A 178 12.18 0.12 13.29
CA LEU A 178 11.03 -0.80 13.14
C LEU A 178 9.79 -0.39 13.95
N PRO A 179 9.89 0.07 15.22
CA PRO A 179 8.73 0.55 15.96
C PRO A 179 7.99 1.72 15.28
N ARG A 180 8.71 2.58 14.54
CA ARG A 180 8.10 3.66 13.77
C ARG A 180 7.35 3.13 12.56
N VAL A 181 7.91 2.17 11.85
CA VAL A 181 7.23 1.49 10.72
C VAL A 181 5.96 0.80 11.20
N GLU A 182 6.03 0.11 12.34
CA GLU A 182 4.85 -0.51 12.95
C GLU A 182 3.78 0.51 13.34
N GLU A 183 4.16 1.63 13.94
CA GLU A 183 3.26 2.73 14.30
C GLU A 183 2.54 3.29 13.08
N LEU A 184 3.25 3.49 11.96
CA LEU A 184 2.69 3.99 10.71
C LEU A 184 1.70 2.98 10.09
N PHE A 185 2.08 1.70 9.96
CA PHE A 185 1.21 0.68 9.38
C PHE A 185 0.01 0.32 10.28
N GLU A 186 0.13 0.47 11.59
CA GLU A 186 -1.03 0.30 12.50
C GLU A 186 -1.86 1.59 12.64
N ALA A 187 -1.46 2.67 11.97
CA ALA A 187 -2.08 3.99 12.08
C ALA A 187 -2.30 4.39 13.54
N ARG A 188 -1.30 4.13 14.41
CA ARG A 188 -1.36 4.48 15.84
C ARG A 188 -1.14 5.98 16.01
N LYS A 189 -1.80 6.52 17.02
CA LYS A 189 -1.56 7.90 17.44
C LYS A 189 -0.13 8.03 17.99
N PRO A 190 0.72 8.94 17.45
CA PRO A 190 2.08 9.14 17.93
C PRO A 190 2.13 9.61 19.37
N LYS A 191 3.23 9.31 20.08
CA LYS A 191 3.45 9.80 21.45
C LYS A 191 3.62 11.32 21.50
N MET A 192 4.42 11.87 20.57
CA MET A 192 4.49 13.32 20.34
C MET A 192 3.63 13.64 19.12
N LEU A 193 2.45 14.17 19.38
CA LEU A 193 1.48 14.52 18.36
C LEU A 193 1.74 15.93 17.85
N ALA A 194 1.94 16.10 16.54
CA ALA A 194 1.83 17.38 15.88
C ALA A 194 0.35 17.80 15.78
N VAL A 195 0.04 19.00 16.14
CA VAL A 195 -1.30 19.58 15.95
C VAL A 195 -1.34 20.20 14.57
N LEU A 196 -2.36 19.83 13.77
CA LEU A 196 -2.57 20.35 12.43
C LEU A 196 -3.62 21.46 12.43
N ALA A 197 -3.44 22.47 11.59
CA ALA A 197 -4.42 23.51 11.33
C ALA A 197 -5.64 22.93 10.60
N GLU A 198 -6.85 23.02 11.14
CA GLU A 198 -8.05 22.51 10.49
C GLU A 198 -8.50 23.40 9.31
N PHE A 199 -8.18 24.66 9.35
CA PHE A 199 -8.40 25.64 8.27
C PHE A 199 -7.23 26.61 8.18
N GLY A 200 -7.10 27.29 7.05
CA GLY A 200 -6.08 28.31 6.85
C GLY A 200 -6.44 29.61 7.55
N GLY A 201 -5.44 30.35 8.03
CA GLY A 201 -5.69 31.63 8.69
C GLY A 201 -4.45 32.21 9.35
N THR A 202 -4.64 33.31 10.05
CA THR A 202 -3.58 34.00 10.79
C THR A 202 -3.45 33.44 12.21
N VAL A 203 -2.21 33.16 12.61
CA VAL A 203 -1.88 32.62 13.94
C VAL A 203 -1.82 33.77 14.97
N SER A 204 -2.50 33.58 16.10
CA SER A 204 -2.36 34.40 17.30
C SER A 204 -2.05 33.53 18.52
N ILE A 205 -0.99 33.85 19.25
CA ILE A 205 -0.54 33.06 20.39
C ILE A 205 -0.99 33.72 21.70
N VAL A 206 -1.90 33.07 22.39
CA VAL A 206 -2.43 33.56 23.70
C VAL A 206 -1.73 32.77 24.81
N LYS A 207 -0.81 33.45 25.53
CA LYS A 207 -0.10 32.87 26.68
C LYS A 207 -0.79 33.29 27.98
N THR A 208 -1.40 32.33 28.66
CA THR A 208 -1.98 32.50 30.00
C THR A 208 -1.05 31.81 30.99
N GLU A 209 -1.03 32.26 32.23
CA GLU A 209 -0.14 31.71 33.30
C GLU A 209 -0.19 30.17 33.44
N LYS A 210 -1.29 29.53 33.02
CA LYS A 210 -1.50 28.08 33.15
C LYS A 210 -1.46 27.33 31.83
N LYS A 211 -1.71 27.96 30.67
CA LYS A 211 -1.84 27.34 29.37
C LYS A 211 -1.38 28.28 28.27
N THR A 212 -0.74 27.68 27.24
CA THR A 212 -0.51 28.36 25.97
C THR A 212 -1.57 27.87 24.99
N GLU A 213 -2.27 28.77 24.34
CA GLU A 213 -3.25 28.42 23.31
C GLU A 213 -2.86 29.13 22.00
N ILE A 214 -2.85 28.38 20.90
CA ILE A 214 -2.69 28.95 19.57
C ILE A 214 -4.07 29.12 18.98
N VAL A 215 -4.42 30.33 18.60
CA VAL A 215 -5.70 30.67 17.97
C VAL A 215 -5.43 30.96 16.51
N ILE A 216 -6.09 30.21 15.61
CA ILE A 216 -6.07 30.48 14.18
C ILE A 216 -7.38 31.18 13.83
N THR A 217 -7.29 32.31 13.14
CA THR A 217 -8.43 33.08 12.68
C THR A 217 -8.42 33.12 11.16
N ASP A 218 -9.52 32.67 10.56
CA ASP A 218 -9.74 32.72 9.12
C ASP A 218 -10.16 34.14 8.66
N ASP A 219 -10.03 34.41 7.38
CA ASP A 219 -10.45 35.67 6.74
C ASP A 219 -11.97 35.94 6.93
N GLU A 220 -12.79 34.91 7.16
CA GLU A 220 -14.21 34.97 7.44
C GLU A 220 -14.54 35.31 8.92
N GLY A 221 -13.52 35.36 9.78
CA GLY A 221 -13.68 35.66 11.22
C GLY A 221 -13.95 34.41 12.07
N ASN A 222 -13.89 33.18 11.49
CA ASN A 222 -13.96 31.98 12.29
C ASN A 222 -12.64 31.81 13.05
N SER A 223 -12.70 31.55 14.34
CA SER A 223 -11.50 31.32 15.15
C SER A 223 -11.58 29.99 15.89
N LYS A 224 -10.47 29.26 15.93
CA LYS A 224 -10.34 28.01 16.68
C LYS A 224 -9.10 28.08 17.55
N ALA A 225 -9.27 27.77 18.84
CA ALA A 225 -8.18 27.69 19.78
C ALA A 225 -7.67 26.26 19.93
N TYR A 226 -6.37 26.10 19.85
CA TYR A 226 -5.64 24.84 20.04
C TYR A 226 -4.86 24.90 21.34
N PRO A 227 -5.32 24.21 22.41
CA PRO A 227 -4.62 24.22 23.70
C PRO A 227 -3.33 23.37 23.58
N LEU A 228 -2.19 23.95 23.97
CA LEU A 228 -0.90 23.26 23.96
C LEU A 228 -0.57 22.70 25.34
N SER A 229 0.06 21.54 25.34
CA SER A 229 0.71 21.00 26.55
C SER A 229 2.03 21.74 26.82
N LYS A 230 2.46 21.78 28.09
CA LYS A 230 3.69 22.49 28.50
C LYS A 230 4.95 21.95 27.83
N ASP A 231 4.93 20.68 27.38
CA ASP A 231 6.07 20.00 26.75
C ASP A 231 6.07 20.11 25.23
N THR A 232 5.05 20.77 24.64
CA THR A 232 4.90 20.89 23.19
C THR A 232 5.59 22.17 22.71
N ARG A 233 6.49 22.05 21.73
CA ARG A 233 7.15 23.20 21.11
C ARG A 233 6.31 23.74 19.96
N GLU A 234 6.20 25.06 19.94
CA GLU A 234 5.53 25.82 18.87
C GLU A 234 6.42 25.81 17.61
N LYS A 235 5.85 25.50 16.43
CA LYS A 235 6.55 25.56 15.13
C LYS A 235 6.22 26.87 14.40
N VAL A 236 5.11 27.52 14.77
CA VAL A 236 4.59 28.75 14.16
C VAL A 236 4.91 29.97 14.99
N VAL A 237 5.01 31.12 14.32
CA VAL A 237 5.27 32.42 14.94
C VAL A 237 3.99 33.25 14.94
N GLU A 238 3.85 34.13 15.92
CA GLU A 238 2.71 35.08 16.02
C GLU A 238 2.58 35.94 14.75
N GLY A 239 1.38 36.00 14.17
CA GLY A 239 1.10 36.72 12.93
C GLY A 239 1.44 35.94 11.64
N GLN A 240 1.93 34.71 11.74
CA GLN A 240 2.18 33.87 10.58
C GLN A 240 0.84 33.41 9.95
N VAL A 241 0.77 33.43 8.63
CA VAL A 241 -0.35 32.83 7.89
C VAL A 241 -0.05 31.36 7.68
N VAL A 242 -0.92 30.48 8.14
CA VAL A 242 -0.82 29.03 7.98
C VAL A 242 -1.86 28.51 7.02
N ALA A 243 -1.49 27.51 6.22
CA ALA A 243 -2.40 26.84 5.34
C ALA A 243 -3.18 25.73 6.07
N LYS A 244 -4.32 25.30 5.49
CA LYS A 244 -5.05 24.14 5.99
C LYS A 244 -4.17 22.89 5.98
N GLY A 245 -4.05 22.21 7.13
CA GLY A 245 -3.24 21.01 7.30
C GLY A 245 -1.76 21.28 7.61
N GLU A 246 -1.35 22.52 7.80
CA GLU A 246 0.01 22.87 8.23
C GLU A 246 0.23 22.53 9.71
N GLU A 247 1.45 22.07 10.03
CA GLU A 247 1.82 21.71 11.41
C GLU A 247 2.00 22.96 12.27
N ILE A 248 1.23 23.05 13.34
CA ILE A 248 1.30 24.16 14.31
C ILE A 248 2.39 23.88 15.35
N THR A 249 2.62 22.61 15.68
CA THR A 249 3.56 22.19 16.72
C THR A 249 4.56 21.16 16.17
N GLU A 250 5.71 21.05 16.83
CA GLU A 250 6.67 19.99 16.56
C GLU A 250 6.08 18.63 16.97
N GLY A 251 6.32 17.60 16.14
CA GLY A 251 5.88 16.23 16.45
C GLY A 251 5.69 15.40 15.20
N SER A 252 5.08 14.23 15.36
CA SER A 252 4.64 13.37 14.26
C SER A 252 3.15 13.57 14.01
N GLU A 253 2.77 13.66 12.76
CA GLU A 253 1.37 13.80 12.36
C GLU A 253 0.59 12.50 12.65
N ASN A 254 -0.69 12.64 13.00
CA ASN A 254 -1.59 11.51 13.16
C ASN A 254 -2.27 11.18 11.81
N PRO A 255 -2.12 9.97 11.27
CA PRO A 255 -2.75 9.60 10.00
C PRO A 255 -4.28 9.82 9.97
N HIS A 256 -4.96 9.64 11.09
CA HIS A 256 -6.40 9.87 11.20
C HIS A 256 -6.78 11.34 11.01
N ASP A 257 -6.00 12.26 11.57
CA ASP A 257 -6.24 13.70 11.42
C ASP A 257 -5.92 14.17 10.00
N ILE A 258 -4.88 13.60 9.37
CA ILE A 258 -4.56 13.88 7.95
C ILE A 258 -5.73 13.47 7.05
N VAL A 259 -6.31 12.27 7.22
CA VAL A 259 -7.47 11.84 6.43
C VAL A 259 -8.63 12.81 6.60
N ARG A 260 -8.91 13.22 7.84
CA ARG A 260 -10.04 14.10 8.17
C ARG A 260 -9.87 15.51 7.60
N ILE A 261 -8.66 16.08 7.67
CA ILE A 261 -8.38 17.48 7.32
C ILE A 261 -8.02 17.61 5.84
N LEU A 262 -7.07 16.81 5.36
CA LEU A 262 -6.48 16.91 4.02
C LEU A 262 -6.99 15.85 3.04
N GLY A 263 -7.65 14.82 3.54
CA GLY A 263 -8.22 13.74 2.73
C GLY A 263 -7.27 12.57 2.46
N VAL A 264 -7.78 11.60 1.70
CA VAL A 264 -7.13 10.30 1.44
C VAL A 264 -5.78 10.47 0.74
N ARG A 265 -5.68 11.41 -0.21
CA ARG A 265 -4.47 11.61 -1.00
C ARG A 265 -3.27 12.03 -0.15
N ALA A 266 -3.49 12.99 0.74
CA ALA A 266 -2.43 13.49 1.61
C ALA A 266 -1.89 12.40 2.55
N VAL A 267 -2.77 11.54 3.08
CA VAL A 267 -2.32 10.44 3.95
C VAL A 267 -1.56 9.36 3.18
N GLN A 268 -1.90 9.11 1.91
CA GLN A 268 -1.13 8.22 1.05
C GLN A 268 0.30 8.71 0.86
N ASP A 269 0.46 9.98 0.50
CA ASP A 269 1.77 10.59 0.32
C ASP A 269 2.56 10.66 1.64
N TYR A 270 1.90 10.96 2.75
CA TYR A 270 2.49 10.97 4.09
C TYR A 270 3.05 9.60 4.48
N LEU A 271 2.24 8.54 4.37
CA LEU A 271 2.65 7.19 4.74
C LEU A 271 3.80 6.69 3.86
N LEU A 272 3.72 6.90 2.53
CA LEU A 272 4.79 6.55 1.62
C LEU A 272 6.10 7.23 2.01
N ARG A 273 6.08 8.56 2.19
CA ARG A 273 7.25 9.36 2.54
C ARG A 273 7.86 8.93 3.88
N GLU A 274 7.04 8.79 4.93
CA GLU A 274 7.54 8.44 6.26
C GLU A 274 8.09 7.01 6.34
N VAL A 275 7.46 6.03 5.67
CA VAL A 275 7.98 4.67 5.62
C VAL A 275 9.30 4.63 4.83
N GLN A 276 9.36 5.24 3.63
CA GLN A 276 10.58 5.35 2.85
C GLN A 276 11.71 6.01 3.64
N LYS A 277 11.42 7.08 4.37
CA LYS A 277 12.38 7.77 5.22
C LYS A 277 13.05 6.85 6.24
N VAL A 278 12.25 6.00 6.92
CA VAL A 278 12.78 5.07 7.92
C VAL A 278 13.72 4.05 7.28
N TYR A 279 13.36 3.49 6.13
CA TYR A 279 14.18 2.49 5.45
C TYR A 279 15.43 3.11 4.83
N ARG A 280 15.32 4.25 4.15
CA ARG A 280 16.45 4.94 3.50
C ARG A 280 17.50 5.45 4.47
N ILE A 281 17.12 5.94 5.66
CA ILE A 281 18.07 6.32 6.72
C ILE A 281 18.91 5.11 7.14
N GLN A 282 18.42 3.89 7.01
CA GLN A 282 19.15 2.65 7.31
C GLN A 282 19.91 2.09 6.09
N GLY A 283 19.85 2.77 4.93
CA GLY A 283 20.49 2.33 3.70
C GLY A 283 19.79 1.15 3.03
N VAL A 284 18.49 1.04 3.22
CA VAL A 284 17.65 0.01 2.60
C VAL A 284 16.73 0.66 1.57
N ASP A 285 16.78 0.18 0.34
CA ASP A 285 15.93 0.66 -0.75
C ASP A 285 14.75 -0.30 -0.95
N ILE A 286 13.53 0.23 -0.79
CA ILE A 286 12.29 -0.49 -1.04
C ILE A 286 11.52 0.25 -2.13
N ASN A 287 11.00 -0.47 -3.12
CA ASN A 287 10.19 0.17 -4.15
C ASN A 287 8.83 0.61 -3.60
N ASP A 288 8.40 1.82 -3.97
CA ASP A 288 7.10 2.40 -3.58
C ASP A 288 5.91 1.47 -3.78
N LYS A 289 5.94 0.62 -4.83
CA LYS A 289 4.87 -0.34 -5.14
C LYS A 289 4.47 -1.19 -3.94
N HIS A 290 5.46 -1.66 -3.18
CA HIS A 290 5.22 -2.54 -2.04
C HIS A 290 4.50 -1.81 -0.91
N ILE A 291 4.89 -0.57 -0.65
CA ILE A 291 4.25 0.27 0.36
C ILE A 291 2.84 0.68 -0.10
N GLU A 292 2.68 1.05 -1.38
CA GLU A 292 1.39 1.41 -1.97
C GLU A 292 0.35 0.29 -1.83
N LEU A 293 0.74 -0.98 -2.01
CA LEU A 293 -0.15 -2.14 -1.83
C LEU A 293 -0.73 -2.19 -0.41
N ILE A 294 0.12 -2.00 0.60
CA ILE A 294 -0.32 -2.01 2.00
C ILE A 294 -1.19 -0.79 2.31
N VAL A 295 -0.76 0.40 1.90
CA VAL A 295 -1.53 1.65 2.11
C VAL A 295 -2.91 1.58 1.45
N ARG A 296 -3.01 0.97 0.25
CA ARG A 296 -4.30 0.72 -0.40
C ARG A 296 -5.24 -0.12 0.46
N GLN A 297 -4.74 -1.17 1.10
CA GLN A 297 -5.55 -2.01 1.98
C GLN A 297 -5.96 -1.29 3.27
N MET A 298 -5.12 -0.40 3.78
CA MET A 298 -5.44 0.42 4.96
C MET A 298 -6.56 1.43 4.69
N LEU A 299 -6.70 1.89 3.44
CA LEU A 299 -7.66 2.92 3.00
C LEU A 299 -8.83 2.34 2.20
N LYS A 300 -9.03 1.02 2.25
CA LYS A 300 -10.03 0.30 1.46
C LYS A 300 -11.47 0.58 1.91
N LYS A 301 -11.69 1.03 3.16
CA LYS A 301 -13.01 1.13 3.76
C LYS A 301 -13.48 2.57 3.93
N ILE A 302 -14.81 2.76 3.76
CA ILE A 302 -15.55 3.99 4.02
C ILE A 302 -16.61 3.66 5.10
N VAL A 303 -16.84 4.58 6.03
CA VAL A 303 -17.98 4.54 6.94
C VAL A 303 -19.12 5.30 6.29
N VAL A 304 -20.29 4.68 6.21
CA VAL A 304 -21.50 5.29 5.68
C VAL A 304 -22.06 6.23 6.74
N ASP A 305 -22.19 7.51 6.41
CA ASP A 305 -22.82 8.51 7.29
C ASP A 305 -24.33 8.52 7.08
N GLU A 306 -24.78 8.72 5.84
CA GLU A 306 -26.20 8.70 5.47
C GLU A 306 -26.39 7.70 4.33
N ALA A 307 -27.40 6.86 4.45
CA ALA A 307 -27.67 5.78 3.49
C ALA A 307 -28.28 6.29 2.16
N GLY A 308 -28.95 7.45 2.17
CA GLY A 308 -29.74 7.88 1.01
C GLY A 308 -30.73 6.78 0.60
N ASP A 309 -30.87 6.53 -0.73
CA ASP A 309 -31.67 5.46 -1.29
C ASP A 309 -30.90 4.14 -1.48
N SER A 310 -29.70 4.04 -0.91
CA SER A 310 -28.86 2.85 -0.97
C SER A 310 -29.34 1.76 0.01
N LYS A 311 -28.80 0.53 -0.18
CA LYS A 311 -29.01 -0.60 0.74
C LYS A 311 -28.05 -0.60 1.93
N PHE A 312 -27.19 0.39 2.03
CA PHE A 312 -26.20 0.46 3.11
C PHE A 312 -26.87 0.85 4.44
N LEU A 313 -26.27 0.37 5.52
CA LEU A 313 -26.70 0.78 6.86
C LEU A 313 -25.83 1.94 7.35
N PRO A 314 -26.40 3.00 7.92
CA PRO A 314 -25.63 4.07 8.55
C PRO A 314 -24.67 3.52 9.60
N GLY A 315 -23.42 4.00 9.59
CA GLY A 315 -22.35 3.53 10.47
C GLY A 315 -21.67 2.22 10.03
N SER A 316 -22.12 1.57 8.95
CA SER A 316 -21.47 0.38 8.42
C SER A 316 -20.19 0.73 7.65
N GLN A 317 -19.23 -0.22 7.65
CA GLN A 317 -17.99 -0.10 6.89
C GLN A 317 -18.13 -0.85 5.57
N VAL A 318 -18.04 -0.12 4.47
CA VAL A 318 -18.18 -0.65 3.10
C VAL A 318 -16.88 -0.45 2.32
N ASP A 319 -16.63 -1.28 1.31
CA ASP A 319 -15.49 -1.11 0.42
C ASP A 319 -15.68 0.13 -0.47
N THR A 320 -14.61 0.93 -0.61
CA THR A 320 -14.64 2.20 -1.36
C THR A 320 -15.13 2.03 -2.80
N ILE A 321 -14.72 0.96 -3.48
CA ILE A 321 -15.10 0.69 -4.87
C ILE A 321 -16.60 0.33 -4.95
N GLU A 322 -17.07 -0.55 -4.06
CA GLU A 322 -18.48 -0.93 -3.99
C GLU A 322 -19.37 0.27 -3.68
N PHE A 323 -18.93 1.13 -2.74
CA PHE A 323 -19.63 2.36 -2.40
C PHE A 323 -19.77 3.31 -3.60
N GLN A 324 -18.68 3.51 -4.35
CA GLN A 324 -18.67 4.35 -5.55
C GLN A 324 -19.60 3.81 -6.64
N GLU A 325 -19.57 2.51 -6.92
CA GLU A 325 -20.43 1.90 -7.93
C GLU A 325 -21.91 1.95 -7.61
N VAL A 326 -22.25 1.75 -6.33
CA VAL A 326 -23.65 1.86 -5.89
C VAL A 326 -24.13 3.30 -6.06
N ASN A 327 -23.29 4.29 -5.71
CA ASN A 327 -23.61 5.69 -5.87
C ASN A 327 -23.72 6.09 -7.35
N GLU A 328 -22.80 5.64 -8.22
CA GLU A 328 -22.89 5.88 -9.68
C GLU A 328 -24.22 5.36 -10.24
N LYS A 329 -24.65 4.15 -9.84
CA LYS A 329 -25.95 3.58 -10.27
C LYS A 329 -27.15 4.37 -9.75
N LEU A 330 -27.08 4.85 -8.49
CA LEU A 330 -28.17 5.65 -7.92
C LEU A 330 -28.27 7.02 -8.61
N GLU A 331 -27.14 7.64 -8.95
CA GLU A 331 -27.09 8.89 -9.70
C GLU A 331 -27.66 8.71 -11.13
N GLU A 332 -27.31 7.61 -11.82
CA GLU A 332 -27.87 7.26 -13.12
C GLU A 332 -29.40 7.05 -13.06
N GLU A 333 -29.92 6.50 -11.95
CA GLU A 333 -31.36 6.32 -11.71
C GLU A 333 -32.05 7.61 -11.20
N GLY A 334 -31.30 8.68 -10.94
CA GLY A 334 -31.85 9.94 -10.40
C GLY A 334 -32.27 9.87 -8.92
N LYS A 335 -31.70 8.93 -8.15
CA LYS A 335 -31.93 8.74 -6.71
C LYS A 335 -30.87 9.45 -5.89
N THR A 336 -31.12 9.63 -4.59
CA THR A 336 -30.16 10.22 -3.65
C THR A 336 -29.02 9.25 -3.36
N PRO A 337 -27.73 9.62 -3.66
CA PRO A 337 -26.58 8.79 -3.33
C PRO A 337 -26.35 8.74 -1.82
N ALA A 338 -25.66 7.70 -1.36
CA ALA A 338 -25.20 7.59 0.01
C ALA A 338 -24.01 8.54 0.26
N THR A 339 -23.91 9.10 1.47
CA THR A 339 -22.74 9.88 1.91
C THR A 339 -21.89 9.04 2.86
N GLY A 340 -20.57 9.24 2.83
CA GLY A 340 -19.67 8.47 3.69
C GLY A 340 -18.31 9.12 3.85
N THR A 341 -17.70 8.88 4.99
CA THR A 341 -16.40 9.40 5.36
C THR A 341 -15.32 8.32 5.20
N PRO A 342 -14.24 8.57 4.42
CA PRO A 342 -13.13 7.63 4.31
C PRO A 342 -12.41 7.47 5.64
N ILE A 343 -12.06 6.24 5.98
CA ILE A 343 -11.32 5.91 7.20
C ILE A 343 -10.02 5.22 6.88
N ILE A 344 -9.04 5.39 7.76
CA ILE A 344 -7.82 4.62 7.74
C ILE A 344 -7.88 3.53 8.81
N LEU A 345 -7.57 2.30 8.42
CA LEU A 345 -7.47 1.16 9.34
C LEU A 345 -6.01 0.73 9.44
N GLY A 346 -5.55 0.45 10.66
CA GLY A 346 -4.27 -0.24 10.85
C GLY A 346 -4.31 -1.63 10.22
N ILE A 347 -3.15 -2.18 9.85
CA ILE A 347 -3.04 -3.49 9.17
C ILE A 347 -3.75 -4.62 9.92
N THR A 348 -3.67 -4.64 11.25
CA THR A 348 -4.37 -5.63 12.09
C THR A 348 -5.88 -5.51 11.95
N LYS A 349 -6.44 -4.29 12.05
CA LYS A 349 -7.89 -4.06 11.90
C LYS A 349 -8.35 -4.31 10.46
N ALA A 350 -7.55 -3.92 9.47
CA ALA A 350 -7.84 -4.16 8.05
C ALA A 350 -7.91 -5.65 7.73
N SER A 351 -7.01 -6.48 8.31
CA SER A 351 -7.04 -7.93 8.14
C SER A 351 -8.30 -8.57 8.73
N LEU A 352 -8.76 -8.09 9.90
CA LEU A 352 -10.01 -8.56 10.53
C LEU A 352 -11.27 -8.07 9.81
N ALA A 353 -11.20 -6.91 9.14
CA ALA A 353 -12.29 -6.34 8.36
C ALA A 353 -12.37 -6.88 6.92
N SER A 354 -11.60 -7.94 6.59
CA SER A 354 -11.64 -8.58 5.27
C SER A 354 -12.99 -9.23 5.00
N THR A 355 -13.33 -9.40 3.71
CA THR A 355 -14.56 -10.07 3.27
C THR A 355 -14.55 -11.57 3.56
N SER A 356 -13.35 -12.20 3.64
CA SER A 356 -13.18 -13.60 4.00
C SER A 356 -13.13 -13.78 5.51
N PHE A 357 -14.18 -14.38 6.09
CA PHE A 357 -14.19 -14.70 7.52
C PHE A 357 -13.20 -15.82 7.87
N MET A 358 -12.89 -16.72 6.92
CA MET A 358 -11.93 -17.80 7.14
C MET A 358 -10.52 -17.24 7.30
N SER A 359 -10.13 -16.29 6.45
CA SER A 359 -8.86 -15.60 6.56
C SER A 359 -8.75 -14.82 7.87
N ALA A 360 -9.77 -14.05 8.23
CA ALA A 360 -9.81 -13.30 9.48
C ALA A 360 -9.70 -14.21 10.72
N ALA A 361 -10.46 -15.32 10.75
CA ALA A 361 -10.45 -16.29 11.85
C ALA A 361 -9.10 -16.98 12.03
N SER A 362 -8.35 -17.20 10.94
CA SER A 362 -7.03 -17.83 11.02
C SER A 362 -5.92 -16.86 11.47
N PHE A 363 -6.21 -15.57 11.51
CA PHE A 363 -5.27 -14.54 11.93
C PHE A 363 -5.32 -14.30 13.45
N GLN A 364 -6.43 -13.77 13.94
CA GLN A 364 -6.66 -13.46 15.36
C GLN A 364 -8.16 -13.55 15.71
N GLU A 365 -8.48 -13.56 16.98
CA GLU A 365 -9.87 -13.54 17.50
C GLU A 365 -10.78 -14.62 16.88
N THR A 366 -10.25 -15.82 16.66
CA THR A 366 -10.92 -16.93 15.95
C THR A 366 -12.36 -17.15 16.40
N THR A 367 -12.60 -17.25 17.71
CA THR A 367 -13.93 -17.52 18.25
C THR A 367 -14.91 -16.41 17.93
N LYS A 368 -14.52 -15.16 18.10
CA LYS A 368 -15.35 -14.00 17.84
C LYS A 368 -15.73 -13.91 16.35
N VAL A 369 -14.72 -14.01 15.45
CA VAL A 369 -14.93 -13.93 14.01
C VAL A 369 -15.86 -15.04 13.51
N LEU A 370 -15.65 -16.29 13.97
CA LEU A 370 -16.51 -17.42 13.57
C LEU A 370 -17.92 -17.27 14.13
N THR A 371 -18.09 -16.79 15.36
CA THR A 371 -19.40 -16.54 15.95
C THR A 371 -20.16 -15.46 15.16
N ASP A 372 -19.51 -14.34 14.87
CA ASP A 372 -20.10 -13.26 14.07
C ASP A 372 -20.45 -13.72 12.65
N ALA A 373 -19.61 -14.55 12.03
CA ALA A 373 -19.88 -15.11 10.71
C ALA A 373 -21.07 -16.06 10.73
N ALA A 374 -21.20 -16.90 11.77
CA ALA A 374 -22.32 -17.81 11.93
C ALA A 374 -23.65 -17.08 12.18
N ILE A 375 -23.65 -16.06 13.06
CA ILE A 375 -24.85 -15.26 13.36
C ILE A 375 -25.33 -14.52 12.11
N ASN A 376 -24.42 -13.95 11.33
CA ASN A 376 -24.77 -13.18 10.14
C ASN A 376 -24.91 -14.03 8.87
N GLY A 377 -24.74 -15.36 8.93
CA GLY A 377 -24.84 -16.25 7.77
C GLY A 377 -23.86 -15.89 6.65
N LYS A 378 -22.63 -15.44 6.98
CA LYS A 378 -21.65 -15.01 5.99
C LYS A 378 -21.20 -16.15 5.07
N ILE A 379 -21.08 -15.84 3.79
CA ILE A 379 -20.54 -16.74 2.77
C ILE A 379 -19.14 -16.25 2.39
N ASP A 380 -18.13 -17.14 2.42
CA ASP A 380 -16.78 -16.81 2.02
C ASP A 380 -16.62 -16.93 0.51
N PRO A 381 -16.20 -15.87 -0.21
CA PRO A 381 -16.06 -15.90 -1.66
C PRO A 381 -14.80 -16.65 -2.15
N LEU A 382 -13.91 -17.11 -1.28
CA LEU A 382 -12.68 -17.84 -1.59
C LEU A 382 -11.76 -17.12 -2.61
N ILE A 383 -11.59 -15.83 -2.45
CA ILE A 383 -10.87 -14.98 -3.39
C ILE A 383 -9.36 -14.96 -3.12
N GLY A 384 -8.95 -14.96 -1.85
CA GLY A 384 -7.54 -14.87 -1.43
C GLY A 384 -6.83 -16.21 -1.46
N LEU A 385 -5.57 -16.20 -1.05
CA LEU A 385 -4.73 -17.39 -1.03
C LEU A 385 -5.04 -18.28 0.18
N LYS A 386 -5.16 -17.68 1.35
CA LYS A 386 -5.20 -18.35 2.65
C LYS A 386 -6.44 -19.23 2.82
N GLU A 387 -7.61 -18.72 2.47
CA GLU A 387 -8.87 -19.47 2.54
C GLU A 387 -8.88 -20.68 1.61
N ASN A 388 -8.30 -20.58 0.41
CA ASN A 388 -8.17 -21.70 -0.51
C ASN A 388 -7.22 -22.78 0.03
N VAL A 389 -6.11 -22.37 0.66
CA VAL A 389 -5.16 -23.29 1.31
C VAL A 389 -5.83 -24.02 2.48
N ILE A 390 -6.60 -23.31 3.31
CA ILE A 390 -7.32 -23.91 4.45
C ILE A 390 -8.29 -25.00 3.99
N ILE A 391 -9.01 -24.76 2.88
CA ILE A 391 -9.97 -25.74 2.33
C ILE A 391 -9.28 -26.85 1.54
N GLY A 392 -8.00 -26.71 1.19
CA GLY A 392 -7.26 -27.66 0.36
C GLY A 392 -7.54 -27.52 -1.15
N LYS A 393 -7.99 -26.35 -1.61
CA LYS A 393 -8.13 -26.01 -3.03
C LYS A 393 -6.85 -25.40 -3.56
N LEU A 394 -6.68 -25.46 -4.89
CA LEU A 394 -5.59 -24.72 -5.55
C LEU A 394 -5.76 -23.22 -5.32
N ILE A 395 -4.63 -22.55 -5.08
CA ILE A 395 -4.62 -21.09 -4.88
C ILE A 395 -5.00 -20.39 -6.19
N PRO A 396 -5.72 -19.25 -6.14
CA PRO A 396 -6.10 -18.50 -7.32
C PRO A 396 -4.96 -17.63 -7.87
N ALA A 397 -3.73 -18.14 -7.84
CA ALA A 397 -2.52 -17.48 -8.30
C ALA A 397 -1.57 -18.50 -8.97
N GLY A 398 -0.67 -18.02 -9.82
CA GLY A 398 0.29 -18.84 -10.53
C GLY A 398 -0.39 -19.96 -11.34
N THR A 399 0.12 -21.18 -11.22
CA THR A 399 -0.40 -22.36 -11.93
C THR A 399 -1.75 -22.86 -11.41
N GLY A 400 -2.19 -22.41 -10.24
CA GLY A 400 -3.53 -22.73 -9.69
C GLY A 400 -4.68 -21.97 -10.33
N MET A 401 -4.42 -21.05 -11.25
CA MET A 401 -5.46 -20.30 -11.97
C MET A 401 -6.22 -21.21 -12.94
N LYS A 402 -7.51 -20.95 -13.13
CA LYS A 402 -8.40 -21.71 -14.02
C LYS A 402 -7.83 -21.88 -15.44
N ARG A 403 -7.18 -20.85 -15.99
CA ARG A 403 -6.57 -20.89 -17.33
C ARG A 403 -5.53 -22.00 -17.51
N TYR A 404 -4.89 -22.47 -16.43
CA TYR A 404 -3.89 -23.56 -16.49
C TYR A 404 -4.50 -24.94 -16.24
N GLN A 405 -5.73 -25.02 -15.70
CA GLN A 405 -6.40 -26.29 -15.43
C GLN A 405 -6.83 -27.01 -16.72
N ASP A 406 -7.12 -26.23 -17.78
CA ASP A 406 -7.59 -26.78 -19.07
C ASP A 406 -6.45 -27.04 -20.07
N ILE A 407 -5.19 -26.79 -19.69
CA ILE A 407 -4.05 -27.00 -20.56
C ILE A 407 -3.75 -28.50 -20.63
N LYS A 408 -3.90 -29.08 -21.84
CA LYS A 408 -3.45 -30.43 -22.15
C LYS A 408 -2.04 -30.36 -22.72
N ILE A 409 -1.12 -31.08 -22.11
CA ILE A 409 0.25 -31.22 -22.62
C ILE A 409 0.24 -32.38 -23.61
N SER A 410 0.55 -32.11 -24.88
CA SER A 410 0.84 -33.12 -25.87
C SER A 410 2.34 -33.12 -26.09
N SER A 411 3.01 -34.28 -25.95
CA SER A 411 4.37 -34.44 -26.39
C SER A 411 4.37 -34.57 -27.92
N THR A 412 5.10 -33.70 -28.61
CA THR A 412 5.34 -33.79 -30.06
C THR A 412 6.46 -34.80 -30.38
N ASP A 413 6.97 -35.48 -29.38
CA ASP A 413 8.03 -36.45 -29.58
C ASP A 413 7.46 -37.82 -30.00
N ASN A 414 7.88 -38.19 -31.18
CA ASN A 414 7.89 -39.55 -31.75
C ASN A 414 6.55 -40.09 -32.29
N TYR A 415 6.16 -39.59 -33.47
CA TYR A 415 5.78 -40.55 -34.47
C TYR A 415 7.09 -41.19 -35.02
N ILE A 416 7.62 -42.19 -34.34
CA ILE A 416 8.35 -43.25 -35.01
C ILE A 416 7.25 -44.04 -35.68
N GLU A 417 7.17 -43.94 -37.01
CA GLU A 417 6.45 -44.92 -37.83
C GLU A 417 7.10 -46.26 -37.50
N GLU A 418 6.48 -47.06 -36.64
CA GLU A 418 6.76 -48.47 -36.57
C GLU A 418 6.20 -49.08 -37.87
N ASP A 419 7.08 -49.43 -38.78
CA ASP A 419 6.77 -50.31 -39.90
C ASP A 419 6.08 -51.55 -39.33
N GLU A 420 4.86 -51.83 -39.79
CA GLU A 420 4.11 -53.02 -39.51
C GLU A 420 4.90 -54.25 -40.11
N ASP A 421 5.71 -54.90 -39.28
CA ASP A 421 6.07 -56.26 -39.47
C ASP A 421 5.34 -57.19 -38.52
N GLU A 422 4.41 -57.91 -39.08
CA GLU A 422 3.68 -59.02 -38.45
C GLU A 422 4.61 -60.04 -37.82
N SER A 423 4.56 -60.19 -36.50
CA SER A 423 4.55 -61.50 -35.85
C SER A 423 4.40 -61.42 -34.35
N GLY A 424 3.45 -62.16 -33.82
CA GLY A 424 2.94 -62.18 -32.49
C GLY A 424 3.93 -62.47 -31.38
N GLU A 425 3.58 -62.04 -30.26
CA GLU A 425 3.44 -62.77 -28.98
C GLU A 425 3.30 -61.74 -27.83
N ASP A 426 2.29 -61.96 -27.02
CA ASP A 426 1.99 -61.18 -25.81
C ASP A 426 3.15 -61.24 -24.81
N GLU A 427 3.77 -60.11 -24.47
CA GLU A 427 4.49 -59.93 -23.20
C GLU A 427 4.04 -58.65 -22.48
N LEU A 428 3.35 -58.86 -21.38
CA LEU A 428 3.00 -57.86 -20.41
C LEU A 428 4.26 -57.24 -19.81
N VAL A 429 4.63 -56.03 -20.25
CA VAL A 429 5.71 -55.26 -19.62
C VAL A 429 5.13 -54.46 -18.48
N SER A 430 5.41 -54.87 -17.24
CA SER A 430 5.12 -54.15 -16.02
C SER A 430 6.00 -52.88 -15.93
N VAL A 431 5.36 -51.74 -15.95
CA VAL A 431 6.02 -50.44 -15.71
C VAL A 431 6.33 -50.31 -14.22
N SER A 432 7.62 -50.46 -13.88
CA SER A 432 8.09 -50.19 -12.52
C SER A 432 8.28 -48.69 -12.29
N TYR A 433 7.52 -48.15 -11.36
CA TYR A 433 7.73 -46.79 -10.83
C TYR A 433 9.05 -46.76 -10.04
N THR A 434 10.04 -46.03 -10.52
CA THR A 434 11.25 -45.72 -9.76
C THR A 434 10.94 -44.60 -8.79
N HIS A 435 10.78 -44.95 -7.51
CA HIS A 435 10.79 -43.98 -6.40
C HIS A 435 12.21 -43.42 -6.24
N LEU A 436 12.36 -42.10 -6.44
CA LEU A 436 13.53 -41.36 -5.96
C LEU A 436 13.47 -41.31 -4.43
N ARG A 437 14.26 -42.13 -3.76
CA ARG A 437 14.55 -42.01 -2.32
C ARG A 437 15.47 -40.83 -2.12
N ALA A 438 15.01 -39.86 -1.30
CA ALA A 438 15.88 -38.83 -0.71
C ALA A 438 16.92 -39.55 0.18
N HIS A 439 18.20 -39.32 -0.06
CA HIS A 439 19.27 -39.70 0.85
C HIS A 439 19.27 -38.78 2.06
N GLU A 440 18.91 -39.32 3.21
CA GLU A 440 19.30 -38.75 4.49
C GLU A 440 20.81 -38.95 4.68
N THR A 441 21.56 -37.87 4.72
CA THR A 441 22.93 -37.90 5.20
C THR A 441 22.89 -37.66 6.68
N SER A 442 23.02 -38.73 7.47
CA SER A 442 23.46 -38.65 8.85
C SER A 442 24.98 -38.37 8.86
N GLN A 443 25.41 -37.33 9.51
CA GLN A 443 26.79 -37.20 9.97
C GLN A 443 26.79 -36.80 11.45
N ASP A 444 27.65 -37.49 12.16
CA ASP A 444 28.01 -37.43 13.56
C ASP A 444 28.19 -36.04 14.19
#